data_0a6b0fcc6160820718ef7f3cd4a01de8
#
_entry.id   0a6b0fcc6160820718ef7f3cd4a01de8
#
_cell.length_a   1.000
_cell.length_b   1.000
_cell.length_c   1.000
_cell.angle_alpha   90.00
_cell.angle_beta   90.00
_cell.angle_gamma   90.00
#
_symmetry.space_group_name_H-M   'P 1'
#
loop_
_entity.id
_entity.type
_entity.pdbx_description
1 polymer ?
#
loop_
_entity_poly.entity_id
_entity_poly.type
_entity_poly.pdbx_seq_one_letter_code
_entity_poly.pdbx_strand_id
1 'polypeptide(L)'
;MGLWDIVWKTQAEDWVYGWLGPDQVPANSPFGAVEPNVSYLNIFLKSARVVNVRKGLTNFYGVVHSFMKLPHRSQQTAEFNVVTTPAALKDVDSRIDRVVQINQRLLGPAPYVDGDLEIEVGLFSVPSSDLAAPYLSLLENLSTTAGVSFISSALPFAGPILEGVKLLTGGNKAVLEIGLSITEPQPKQGYCVVMRAPKKAVLLSQLKLDPSDFRLLDLNGEPIADYPYLVLEVQAQPQRPDWFKIPDLSKAYGRIQELYREGSDDTNAALQVFRRTALTCNDLIEADARLLADKVSSTYRMVSATSSERGARRATAVADELPDLKEMNLYS
;
A
#
# COMPACT_ATOMS: atom_id res chain seq x y z
N MET A 1 -11.94 23.88 -2.58
CA MET A 1 -13.06 22.95 -2.42
C MET A 1 -12.69 21.72 -3.24
N GLY A 2 -12.23 20.67 -2.59
CA GLY A 2 -11.81 19.43 -3.27
C GLY A 2 -13.03 18.69 -3.83
N LEU A 3 -12.83 17.80 -4.80
CA LEU A 3 -13.90 16.95 -5.36
C LEU A 3 -14.61 16.17 -4.24
N TRP A 4 -13.85 15.79 -3.24
CA TRP A 4 -14.30 15.08 -2.04
C TRP A 4 -15.25 15.92 -1.18
N ASP A 5 -15.07 17.22 -1.07
CA ASP A 5 -15.99 18.10 -0.32
C ASP A 5 -17.43 18.06 -0.88
N ILE A 6 -17.57 17.77 -2.18
CA ILE A 6 -18.88 17.66 -2.85
C ILE A 6 -19.50 16.27 -2.59
N VAL A 7 -18.69 15.24 -2.60
CA VAL A 7 -19.13 13.84 -2.40
C VAL A 7 -19.51 13.60 -0.94
N TRP A 8 -18.78 14.19 0.01
CA TRP A 8 -18.93 13.93 1.44
C TRP A 8 -20.03 14.73 2.14
N LYS A 9 -20.38 15.90 1.64
CA LYS A 9 -21.39 16.78 2.27
C LYS A 9 -22.82 16.22 2.32
N THR A 10 -23.12 15.21 1.51
CA THR A 10 -24.51 14.74 1.35
C THR A 10 -24.89 13.54 2.23
N GLN A 11 -23.99 12.90 2.98
CA GLN A 11 -24.27 11.59 3.58
C GLN A 11 -23.70 11.34 4.99
N ALA A 12 -23.52 12.35 5.81
CA ALA A 12 -22.90 12.22 7.15
C ALA A 12 -23.69 11.38 8.19
N GLU A 13 -24.87 10.86 7.88
CA GLU A 13 -25.76 10.30 8.90
C GLU A 13 -25.82 8.77 8.97
N ASP A 14 -25.36 8.03 7.94
CA ASP A 14 -25.56 6.57 7.79
C ASP A 14 -24.28 5.75 7.78
N TRP A 15 -23.20 6.25 8.36
CA TRP A 15 -21.91 5.55 8.35
C TRP A 15 -21.62 4.87 9.68
N VAL A 16 -21.17 3.61 9.57
CA VAL A 16 -20.60 2.83 10.67
C VAL A 16 -19.13 2.65 10.38
N TYR A 17 -18.28 3.20 11.20
CA TYR A 17 -16.83 3.01 11.17
C TYR A 17 -16.34 2.54 12.52
N GLY A 18 -15.42 1.59 12.55
CA GLY A 18 -14.76 1.20 13.76
C GLY A 18 -13.87 -0.02 13.62
N TRP A 19 -13.11 -0.25 14.67
CA TRP A 19 -12.17 -1.33 14.79
C TRP A 19 -12.83 -2.55 15.40
N LEU A 20 -12.54 -3.73 14.82
CA LEU A 20 -12.98 -5.01 15.36
C LEU A 20 -12.07 -5.43 16.51
N GLY A 21 -12.67 -6.04 17.53
CA GLY A 21 -11.94 -6.58 18.66
C GLY A 21 -11.29 -7.94 18.35
N PRO A 22 -10.41 -8.44 19.25
CA PRO A 22 -9.72 -9.72 19.07
C PRO A 22 -10.65 -10.92 18.85
N ASP A 23 -11.81 -10.93 19.49
CA ASP A 23 -12.79 -12.02 19.40
C ASP A 23 -13.63 -11.98 18.09
N GLN A 24 -13.46 -10.92 17.31
CA GLN A 24 -14.24 -10.67 16.10
C GLN A 24 -13.47 -10.97 14.82
N VAL A 25 -12.20 -11.28 14.92
CA VAL A 25 -11.28 -11.44 13.79
C VAL A 25 -10.61 -12.81 13.80
N PRO A 26 -10.00 -13.27 12.68
CA PRO A 26 -9.29 -14.55 12.65
C PRO A 26 -8.20 -14.64 13.72
N ALA A 27 -7.97 -15.85 14.22
CA ALA A 27 -6.88 -16.12 15.15
C ALA A 27 -5.52 -15.68 14.54
N ASN A 28 -4.63 -15.16 15.37
CA ASN A 28 -3.32 -14.61 14.98
C ASN A 28 -3.37 -13.29 14.17
N SER A 29 -4.51 -12.62 14.16
CA SER A 29 -4.59 -11.27 13.60
C SER A 29 -3.67 -10.31 14.37
N PRO A 30 -3.04 -9.34 13.70
CA PRO A 30 -2.20 -8.37 14.37
C PRO A 30 -3.04 -7.41 15.20
N PHE A 31 -2.54 -7.07 16.39
CA PHE A 31 -3.14 -6.07 17.28
C PHE A 31 -2.05 -5.23 17.95
N GLY A 32 -2.43 -4.08 18.45
CA GLY A 32 -1.55 -3.18 19.18
C GLY A 32 -1.29 -1.87 18.45
N ALA A 33 -0.52 -1.00 19.08
CA ALA A 33 -0.11 0.27 18.49
C ALA A 33 0.89 0.04 17.35
N VAL A 34 0.92 0.95 16.39
CA VAL A 34 2.01 1.07 15.43
C VAL A 34 3.05 1.98 16.05
N GLU A 35 4.23 1.44 16.33
CA GLU A 35 5.30 2.20 16.99
C GLU A 35 6.02 3.11 15.98
N PRO A 36 6.09 4.43 16.25
CA PRO A 36 6.77 5.37 15.37
C PRO A 36 8.28 5.12 15.33
N ASN A 37 8.89 5.38 14.17
CA ASN A 37 10.32 5.26 13.88
C ASN A 37 10.93 3.85 13.94
N VAL A 38 10.13 2.83 14.30
CA VAL A 38 10.60 1.43 14.38
C VAL A 38 9.75 0.48 13.53
N SER A 39 8.65 0.98 12.96
CA SER A 39 7.71 0.16 12.18
C SER A 39 7.50 0.69 10.78
N TYR A 40 7.24 -0.24 9.88
CA TYR A 40 6.68 0.01 8.56
C TYR A 40 5.18 -0.29 8.60
N LEU A 41 4.39 0.68 8.18
CA LEU A 41 2.94 0.58 8.10
C LEU A 41 2.53 -0.01 6.75
N ASN A 42 1.61 -0.98 6.79
CA ASN A 42 0.92 -1.50 5.63
C ASN A 42 -0.59 -1.41 5.84
N ILE A 43 -1.32 -1.05 4.80
CA ILE A 43 -2.78 -1.07 4.80
C ILE A 43 -3.25 -1.87 3.59
N PHE A 44 -4.13 -2.83 3.84
CA PHE A 44 -4.72 -3.68 2.83
C PHE A 44 -6.24 -3.52 2.80
N LEU A 45 -6.80 -3.50 1.61
CA LEU A 45 -8.21 -3.77 1.40
C LEU A 45 -8.38 -5.28 1.34
N LYS A 46 -9.05 -5.86 2.33
CA LYS A 46 -9.24 -7.32 2.44
C LYS A 46 -10.46 -7.77 1.67
N SER A 47 -11.57 -7.11 1.89
CA SER A 47 -12.82 -7.40 1.19
C SER A 47 -13.64 -6.14 0.98
N ALA A 48 -14.49 -6.20 -0.02
CA ALA A 48 -15.50 -5.18 -0.31
C ALA A 48 -16.82 -5.84 -0.66
N ARG A 49 -17.91 -5.27 -0.18
CA ARG A 49 -19.27 -5.67 -0.56
C ARG A 49 -19.97 -4.54 -1.28
N VAL A 50 -20.52 -4.86 -2.44
CA VAL A 50 -21.39 -3.99 -3.24
C VAL A 50 -22.82 -4.51 -3.15
N VAL A 51 -23.79 -3.63 -2.88
CA VAL A 51 -25.20 -4.01 -2.84
C VAL A 51 -25.86 -3.91 -4.21
N ASN A 52 -25.52 -2.87 -4.99
CA ASN A 52 -26.09 -2.63 -6.31
C ASN A 52 -25.27 -3.34 -7.40
N VAL A 53 -25.44 -4.64 -7.59
CA VAL A 53 -24.71 -5.41 -8.64
C VAL A 53 -25.51 -5.56 -9.93
N ARG A 54 -26.82 -5.37 -9.90
CA ARG A 54 -27.67 -5.48 -11.11
C ARG A 54 -28.90 -4.61 -10.99
N LYS A 55 -29.16 -3.81 -12.02
CA LYS A 55 -30.41 -3.06 -12.18
C LYS A 55 -30.94 -3.31 -13.58
N GLY A 56 -32.02 -4.15 -13.68
CA GLY A 56 -32.51 -4.62 -14.95
C GLY A 56 -31.50 -5.50 -15.70
N LEU A 57 -31.11 -5.09 -16.91
CA LEU A 57 -30.10 -5.77 -17.74
C LEU A 57 -28.67 -5.24 -17.52
N THR A 58 -28.47 -4.22 -16.70
CA THR A 58 -27.17 -3.60 -16.48
C THR A 58 -26.47 -4.26 -15.29
N ASN A 59 -25.26 -4.77 -15.51
CA ASN A 59 -24.37 -5.22 -14.47
C ASN A 59 -23.55 -4.04 -13.93
N PHE A 60 -23.24 -4.06 -12.64
CA PHE A 60 -22.39 -3.07 -11.98
C PHE A 60 -21.14 -3.73 -11.45
N TYR A 61 -20.02 -3.01 -11.53
CA TYR A 61 -18.76 -3.38 -10.91
C TYR A 61 -18.51 -2.47 -9.70
N GLY A 62 -18.00 -3.07 -8.62
CA GLY A 62 -17.49 -2.31 -7.51
C GLY A 62 -16.09 -1.77 -7.85
N VAL A 63 -15.85 -0.49 -7.62
CA VAL A 63 -14.54 0.14 -7.74
C VAL A 63 -14.25 0.80 -6.41
N VAL A 64 -13.14 0.42 -5.78
CA VAL A 64 -12.65 1.08 -4.57
C VAL A 64 -11.56 2.05 -4.95
N HIS A 65 -11.71 3.28 -4.54
CA HIS A 65 -10.67 4.30 -4.58
C HIS A 65 -10.25 4.62 -3.15
N SER A 66 -8.95 4.66 -2.91
CA SER A 66 -8.38 5.10 -1.65
C SER A 66 -7.35 6.20 -1.86
N PHE A 67 -7.37 7.15 -0.96
CA PHE A 67 -6.37 8.19 -0.83
C PHE A 67 -5.89 8.20 0.62
N MET A 68 -4.61 8.03 0.83
CA MET A 68 -4.03 7.96 2.16
C MET A 68 -2.87 8.93 2.27
N LYS A 69 -2.80 9.65 3.38
CA LYS A 69 -1.69 10.55 3.70
C LYS A 69 -0.98 10.10 4.95
N LEU A 70 0.33 10.06 4.86
CA LEU A 70 1.19 9.69 5.96
C LEU A 70 2.37 10.66 6.05
N PRO A 71 2.62 11.30 7.21
CA PRO A 71 3.83 12.07 7.43
C PRO A 71 5.09 11.21 7.28
N HIS A 72 6.14 11.76 6.69
CA HIS A 72 7.42 11.07 6.55
C HIS A 72 8.59 11.93 7.06
N ARG A 73 9.80 11.35 7.10
CA ARG A 73 10.99 11.92 7.77
C ARG A 73 11.37 13.34 7.34
N SER A 74 11.00 13.78 6.15
CA SER A 74 11.28 15.15 5.68
C SER A 74 10.25 16.19 6.13
N GLN A 75 9.36 15.86 7.07
CA GLN A 75 8.21 16.67 7.50
C GLN A 75 7.21 17.00 6.37
N GLN A 76 7.32 16.31 5.27
CA GLN A 76 6.35 16.34 4.19
C GLN A 76 5.34 15.21 4.39
N THR A 77 4.25 15.27 3.66
CA THR A 77 3.24 14.23 3.66
C THR A 77 3.36 13.40 2.39
N ALA A 78 3.48 12.08 2.53
CA ALA A 78 3.37 11.17 1.42
C ALA A 78 1.88 10.89 1.13
N GLU A 79 1.51 10.95 -0.14
CA GLU A 79 0.15 10.73 -0.61
C GLU A 79 0.11 9.45 -1.46
N PHE A 80 -0.69 8.48 -1.01
CA PHE A 80 -0.87 7.20 -1.69
C PHE A 80 -2.27 7.14 -2.28
N ASN A 81 -2.35 6.98 -3.59
CA ASN A 81 -3.61 6.86 -4.31
C ASN A 81 -3.70 5.48 -4.95
N VAL A 82 -4.75 4.75 -4.66
CA VAL A 82 -4.98 3.42 -5.23
C VAL A 82 -6.41 3.29 -5.72
N VAL A 83 -6.56 2.65 -6.87
CA VAL A 83 -7.86 2.25 -7.39
C VAL A 83 -7.85 0.75 -7.63
N THR A 84 -8.90 0.04 -7.18
CA THR A 84 -9.04 -1.38 -7.48
C THR A 84 -9.44 -1.56 -8.94
N THR A 85 -8.84 -2.54 -9.60
CA THR A 85 -9.19 -2.85 -10.99
C THR A 85 -10.43 -3.75 -11.05
N PRO A 86 -11.29 -3.58 -12.06
CA PRO A 86 -12.42 -4.49 -12.29
C PRO A 86 -11.99 -5.95 -12.53
N ALA A 87 -10.73 -6.19 -12.92
CA ALA A 87 -10.21 -7.55 -13.11
C ALA A 87 -10.21 -8.39 -11.82
N ALA A 88 -10.00 -7.75 -10.66
CA ALA A 88 -10.14 -8.40 -9.35
C ALA A 88 -11.60 -8.80 -9.03
N LEU A 89 -12.56 -8.31 -9.84
CA LEU A 89 -14.00 -8.49 -9.65
C LEU A 89 -14.61 -9.46 -10.68
N LYS A 90 -13.82 -9.95 -11.66
CA LYS A 90 -14.32 -10.80 -12.76
C LYS A 90 -14.78 -12.20 -12.34
N ASP A 91 -14.25 -12.71 -11.25
CA ASP A 91 -14.51 -14.09 -10.79
C ASP A 91 -15.68 -14.20 -9.80
N VAL A 92 -16.40 -13.11 -9.57
CA VAL A 92 -17.56 -13.11 -8.66
C VAL A 92 -18.79 -13.63 -9.42
N ASP A 93 -19.31 -14.78 -9.01
CA ASP A 93 -20.61 -15.25 -9.49
C ASP A 93 -21.70 -14.26 -9.06
N SER A 94 -22.20 -13.48 -10.03
CA SER A 94 -23.20 -12.43 -9.83
C SER A 94 -24.52 -12.93 -9.23
N ARG A 95 -24.67 -14.27 -9.08
CA ARG A 95 -25.90 -14.90 -8.57
C ARG A 95 -25.89 -15.21 -7.08
N ILE A 96 -24.72 -15.34 -6.46
CA ILE A 96 -24.65 -15.92 -5.11
C ILE A 96 -23.90 -15.03 -4.12
N ASP A 97 -22.83 -14.34 -4.50
CA ASP A 97 -22.02 -13.62 -3.52
C ASP A 97 -21.56 -12.23 -4.03
N ARG A 98 -21.91 -11.22 -3.27
CA ARG A 98 -21.61 -9.82 -3.56
C ARG A 98 -20.39 -9.33 -2.78
N VAL A 99 -19.70 -10.22 -2.10
CA VAL A 99 -18.44 -9.94 -1.39
C VAL A 99 -17.30 -10.33 -2.30
N VAL A 100 -16.40 -9.38 -2.50
CA VAL A 100 -15.17 -9.60 -3.25
C VAL A 100 -14.02 -9.62 -2.26
N GLN A 101 -13.32 -10.75 -2.18
CA GLN A 101 -12.03 -10.82 -1.52
C GLN A 101 -11.00 -10.17 -2.45
N ILE A 102 -10.39 -9.09 -1.99
CA ILE A 102 -9.50 -8.28 -2.82
C ILE A 102 -8.05 -8.46 -2.41
N ASN A 103 -7.76 -8.42 -1.11
CA ASN A 103 -6.41 -8.50 -0.53
C ASN A 103 -5.38 -7.60 -1.24
N GLN A 104 -5.81 -6.39 -1.60
CA GLN A 104 -4.99 -5.41 -2.30
C GLN A 104 -4.31 -4.48 -1.29
N ARG A 105 -3.00 -4.29 -1.44
CA ARG A 105 -2.28 -3.27 -0.67
C ARG A 105 -2.69 -1.88 -1.14
N LEU A 106 -3.06 -1.03 -0.21
CA LEU A 106 -3.43 0.36 -0.43
C LEU A 106 -2.31 1.32 -0.02
N LEU A 107 -1.47 0.92 0.93
CA LEU A 107 -0.33 1.68 1.40
C LEU A 107 0.76 0.72 1.91
N GLY A 108 2.00 1.06 1.68
CA GLY A 108 3.16 0.46 2.34
C GLY A 108 3.92 -0.61 1.56
N PRO A 109 4.96 -1.16 2.16
CA PRO A 109 5.47 -0.80 3.48
C PRO A 109 6.02 0.63 3.50
N ALA A 110 5.47 1.50 4.35
CA ALA A 110 5.89 2.88 4.50
C ALA A 110 6.42 3.11 5.94
N PRO A 111 7.57 3.74 6.14
CA PRO A 111 8.05 4.07 7.47
C PRO A 111 7.02 4.91 8.20
N TYR A 112 6.58 4.47 9.38
CA TYR A 112 5.76 5.29 10.25
C TYR A 112 6.67 6.08 11.18
N VAL A 113 6.68 7.39 11.01
CA VAL A 113 7.56 8.28 11.79
C VAL A 113 6.85 8.80 13.03
N ASP A 114 5.70 9.42 12.84
CA ASP A 114 4.81 9.99 13.85
C ASP A 114 3.64 10.68 13.14
N GLY A 115 2.62 11.10 13.92
CA GLY A 115 1.52 11.91 13.44
C GLY A 115 0.35 11.13 12.85
N ASP A 116 -0.54 11.87 12.25
CA ASP A 116 -1.84 11.39 11.84
C ASP A 116 -1.76 10.61 10.52
N LEU A 117 -2.45 9.48 10.47
CA LEU A 117 -2.78 8.78 9.25
C LEU A 117 -4.13 9.27 8.74
N GLU A 118 -4.16 9.98 7.62
CA GLU A 118 -5.41 10.33 6.95
C GLU A 118 -5.80 9.22 5.97
N ILE A 119 -7.04 8.77 6.06
CA ILE A 119 -7.60 7.73 5.17
C ILE A 119 -8.87 8.28 4.53
N GLU A 120 -8.87 8.36 3.22
CA GLU A 120 -10.08 8.60 2.43
C GLU A 120 -10.31 7.35 1.57
N VAL A 121 -11.50 6.78 1.67
CA VAL A 121 -11.86 5.60 0.88
C VAL A 121 -13.27 5.73 0.35
N GLY A 122 -13.45 5.39 -0.92
CA GLY A 122 -14.74 5.37 -1.60
C GLY A 122 -14.98 4.03 -2.30
N LEU A 123 -16.19 3.48 -2.16
CA LEU A 123 -16.68 2.35 -2.94
C LEU A 123 -17.75 2.86 -3.90
N PHE A 124 -17.55 2.63 -5.18
CA PHE A 124 -18.46 3.02 -6.24
C PHE A 124 -19.02 1.80 -6.94
N SER A 125 -20.33 1.81 -7.23
CA SER A 125 -20.96 0.91 -8.20
C SER A 125 -20.95 1.58 -9.57
N VAL A 126 -20.26 0.97 -10.55
CA VAL A 126 -20.09 1.51 -11.89
C VAL A 126 -20.76 0.56 -12.90
N PRO A 127 -21.67 1.04 -13.78
CA PRO A 127 -22.25 0.21 -14.81
C PRO A 127 -21.21 -0.35 -15.77
N SER A 128 -21.33 -1.60 -16.16
CA SER A 128 -20.42 -2.26 -17.10
C SER A 128 -20.36 -1.57 -18.47
N SER A 129 -21.45 -0.92 -18.89
CA SER A 129 -21.54 -0.15 -20.15
C SER A 129 -20.75 1.15 -20.14
N ASP A 130 -20.42 1.69 -18.97
CA ASP A 130 -19.83 3.03 -18.80
C ASP A 130 -18.36 3.00 -18.38
N LEU A 131 -17.80 1.80 -18.22
CA LEU A 131 -16.36 1.62 -18.09
C LEU A 131 -15.73 1.88 -19.45
N ALA A 132 -15.62 3.17 -19.80
CA ALA A 132 -14.99 3.58 -21.04
C ALA A 132 -13.57 2.98 -21.13
N ALA A 133 -13.22 2.47 -22.31
CA ALA A 133 -11.88 1.91 -22.57
C ALA A 133 -10.72 2.80 -22.07
N PRO A 134 -10.78 4.15 -22.17
CA PRO A 134 -9.78 5.03 -21.58
C PRO A 134 -9.64 4.93 -20.05
N TYR A 135 -10.75 4.69 -19.34
CA TYR A 135 -10.72 4.54 -17.89
C TYR A 135 -10.12 3.18 -17.47
N LEU A 136 -10.49 2.10 -18.17
CA LEU A 136 -9.91 0.78 -17.96
C LEU A 136 -8.40 0.78 -18.24
N SER A 137 -7.98 1.43 -19.33
CA SER A 137 -6.56 1.61 -19.67
C SER A 137 -5.82 2.44 -18.62
N LEU A 138 -6.45 3.49 -18.08
CA LEU A 138 -5.88 4.27 -16.97
C LEU A 138 -5.71 3.40 -15.73
N LEU A 139 -6.72 2.60 -15.37
CA LEU A 139 -6.66 1.69 -14.23
C LEU A 139 -5.60 0.60 -14.41
N GLU A 140 -5.49 0.01 -15.58
CA GLU A 140 -4.46 -0.99 -15.90
C GLU A 140 -3.06 -0.41 -15.78
N ASN A 141 -2.83 0.76 -16.33
CA ASN A 141 -1.55 1.46 -16.23
C ASN A 141 -1.22 1.84 -14.77
N LEU A 142 -2.19 2.29 -14.00
CA LEU A 142 -2.02 2.62 -12.58
C LEU A 142 -1.80 1.38 -11.73
N SER A 143 -2.51 0.28 -11.98
CA SER A 143 -2.35 -0.96 -11.21
C SER A 143 -1.01 -1.64 -11.43
N THR A 144 -0.43 -1.53 -12.62
CA THR A 144 0.89 -2.07 -12.94
C THR A 144 2.04 -1.19 -12.42
N THR A 145 1.82 0.12 -12.34
CA THR A 145 2.84 1.09 -11.93
C THR A 145 2.75 1.44 -10.44
N ALA A 146 1.55 1.42 -9.89
CA ALA A 146 1.28 1.68 -8.47
C ALA A 146 1.47 0.42 -7.61
N GLY A 147 2.55 -0.28 -7.81
CA GLY A 147 3.13 -1.06 -6.72
C GLY A 147 3.50 -0.06 -5.62
N VAL A 148 2.52 0.43 -4.87
CA VAL A 148 2.50 1.54 -3.89
C VAL A 148 3.45 1.28 -2.72
N SER A 149 4.62 0.76 -3.04
CA SER A 149 5.59 0.32 -2.08
C SER A 149 6.57 1.43 -1.68
N PHE A 150 6.65 2.52 -2.47
CA PHE A 150 7.69 3.51 -2.24
C PHE A 150 7.10 4.93 -2.18
N ILE A 151 7.46 5.67 -1.13
CA ILE A 151 7.11 7.09 -0.95
C ILE A 151 7.59 7.90 -2.16
N SER A 152 8.81 7.62 -2.63
CA SER A 152 9.42 8.30 -3.77
C SER A 152 8.66 8.11 -5.09
N SER A 153 7.92 7.01 -5.25
CA SER A 153 7.14 6.71 -6.45
C SER A 153 5.65 7.08 -6.34
N ALA A 154 5.16 7.42 -5.13
CA ALA A 154 3.76 7.75 -4.91
C ALA A 154 3.35 9.14 -5.46
N LEU A 155 4.27 10.10 -5.38
CA LEU A 155 4.02 11.51 -5.74
C LEU A 155 3.60 11.78 -7.19
N PRO A 156 4.10 11.09 -8.25
CA PRO A 156 3.75 11.40 -9.63
C PRO A 156 2.32 11.04 -10.05
N PHE A 157 1.62 10.17 -9.28
CA PHE A 157 0.37 9.55 -9.72
C PHE A 157 -0.91 10.19 -9.17
N ALA A 158 -0.82 11.14 -8.25
CA ALA A 158 -1.98 11.80 -7.66
C ALA A 158 -2.90 12.46 -8.71
N GLY A 159 -2.33 13.15 -9.70
CA GLY A 159 -3.07 13.85 -10.75
C GLY A 159 -3.91 12.93 -11.64
N PRO A 160 -3.32 11.92 -12.29
CA PRO A 160 -4.04 10.97 -13.15
C PRO A 160 -5.16 10.20 -12.45
N ILE A 161 -4.98 9.85 -11.18
CA ILE A 161 -6.00 9.16 -10.39
C ILE A 161 -7.19 10.07 -10.11
N LEU A 162 -6.93 11.32 -9.73
CA LEU A 162 -7.99 12.32 -9.54
C LEU A 162 -8.79 12.57 -10.82
N GLU A 163 -8.16 12.55 -11.99
CA GLU A 163 -8.87 12.62 -13.28
C GLU A 163 -9.73 11.39 -13.53
N GLY A 164 -9.23 10.19 -13.23
CA GLY A 164 -10.00 8.95 -13.33
C GLY A 164 -11.25 8.95 -12.46
N VAL A 165 -11.13 9.42 -11.20
CA VAL A 165 -12.26 9.56 -10.30
C VAL A 165 -13.26 10.62 -10.81
N LYS A 166 -12.79 11.73 -11.37
CA LYS A 166 -13.68 12.74 -12.01
C LYS A 166 -14.45 12.16 -13.19
N LEU A 167 -13.82 11.31 -14.01
CA LEU A 167 -14.48 10.62 -15.12
C LEU A 167 -15.57 9.67 -14.63
N LEU A 168 -15.33 8.95 -13.52
CA LEU A 168 -16.33 8.07 -12.90
C LEU A 168 -17.52 8.85 -12.34
N THR A 169 -17.27 9.96 -11.65
CA THR A 169 -18.29 10.75 -10.96
C THR A 169 -19.00 11.73 -11.89
N GLY A 170 -18.33 12.17 -12.98
CA GLY A 170 -18.90 13.12 -13.96
C GLY A 170 -19.90 12.51 -14.95
N GLY A 171 -19.95 11.20 -15.05
CA GLY A 171 -20.80 10.47 -16.02
C GLY A 171 -22.12 9.93 -15.47
N ASN A 172 -22.81 10.61 -14.58
CA ASN A 172 -24.20 10.41 -14.11
C ASN A 172 -24.71 8.98 -13.77
N LYS A 173 -23.86 7.93 -13.80
CA LYS A 173 -24.30 6.55 -13.60
C LYS A 173 -23.54 5.78 -12.52
N ALA A 174 -22.38 6.24 -12.11
CA ALA A 174 -21.69 5.67 -10.95
C ALA A 174 -22.40 6.06 -9.67
N VAL A 175 -22.67 5.10 -8.81
CA VAL A 175 -23.30 5.32 -7.50
C VAL A 175 -22.24 5.18 -6.43
N LEU A 176 -22.13 6.19 -5.57
CA LEU A 176 -21.28 6.10 -4.37
C LEU A 176 -22.00 5.22 -3.34
N GLU A 177 -21.48 4.04 -3.12
CA GLU A 177 -21.97 3.08 -2.12
C GLU A 177 -21.44 3.41 -0.73
N ILE A 178 -20.15 3.74 -0.65
CA ILE A 178 -19.43 4.11 0.57
C ILE A 178 -18.54 5.30 0.30
N GLY A 179 -18.47 6.19 1.27
CA GLY A 179 -17.49 7.26 1.28
C GLY A 179 -17.10 7.60 2.71
N LEU A 180 -15.81 7.52 3.03
CA LEU A 180 -15.27 7.79 4.36
C LEU A 180 -14.02 8.66 4.24
N SER A 181 -13.93 9.66 5.12
CA SER A 181 -12.70 10.41 5.38
C SER A 181 -12.49 10.44 6.88
N ILE A 182 -11.36 9.91 7.33
CA ILE A 182 -11.00 9.81 8.74
C ILE A 182 -9.55 10.20 8.96
N THR A 183 -9.25 10.64 10.16
CA THR A 183 -7.91 10.88 10.66
C THR A 183 -7.67 10.00 11.87
N GLU A 184 -6.66 9.14 11.79
CA GLU A 184 -6.22 8.29 12.89
C GLU A 184 -4.95 8.88 13.50
N PRO A 185 -5.03 9.54 14.65
CA PRO A 185 -3.88 10.22 15.25
C PRO A 185 -2.82 9.24 15.77
N GLN A 186 -3.21 8.03 16.06
CA GLN A 186 -2.32 6.93 16.46
C GLN A 186 -2.79 5.65 15.77
N PRO A 187 -2.29 5.35 14.58
CA PRO A 187 -2.68 4.14 13.87
C PRO A 187 -2.36 2.90 14.71
N LYS A 188 -3.28 1.96 14.70
CA LYS A 188 -3.15 0.68 15.40
C LYS A 188 -3.34 -0.47 14.43
N GLN A 189 -2.71 -1.59 14.75
CA GLN A 189 -2.86 -2.82 13.99
C GLN A 189 -4.23 -3.45 14.24
N GLY A 190 -4.77 -4.11 13.23
CA GLY A 190 -6.04 -4.80 13.29
C GLY A 190 -6.90 -4.56 12.07
N TYR A 191 -8.16 -4.90 12.21
CA TYR A 191 -9.16 -4.74 11.16
C TYR A 191 -10.11 -3.60 11.49
N CYS A 192 -10.33 -2.71 10.53
CA CYS A 192 -11.40 -1.74 10.63
C CYS A 192 -12.46 -1.97 9.53
N VAL A 193 -13.69 -1.70 9.90
CA VAL A 193 -14.86 -1.82 9.03
C VAL A 193 -15.39 -0.44 8.73
N VAL A 194 -15.70 -0.23 7.45
CA VAL A 194 -16.46 0.91 6.96
C VAL A 194 -17.72 0.37 6.32
N MET A 195 -18.88 0.75 6.83
CA MET A 195 -20.18 0.27 6.36
C MET A 195 -21.15 1.42 6.22
N ARG A 196 -22.00 1.36 5.21
CA ARG A 196 -23.15 2.24 5.11
C ARG A 196 -24.40 1.49 5.56
N ALA A 197 -24.87 1.81 6.75
CA ALA A 197 -26.06 1.22 7.35
C ALA A 197 -26.80 2.28 8.17
N PRO A 198 -28.14 2.19 8.27
CA PRO A 198 -28.90 3.06 9.15
C PRO A 198 -28.38 3.01 10.58
N LYS A 199 -28.34 4.17 11.27
CA LYS A 199 -27.92 4.25 12.66
C LYS A 199 -28.61 3.19 13.51
N LYS A 200 -27.85 2.42 14.29
CA LYS A 200 -28.33 1.33 15.15
C LYS A 200 -28.83 0.07 14.45
N ALA A 201 -28.85 0.00 13.13
CA ALA A 201 -29.22 -1.23 12.42
C ALA A 201 -28.14 -2.31 12.55
N VAL A 202 -26.87 -1.90 12.67
CA VAL A 202 -25.73 -2.78 12.88
C VAL A 202 -24.87 -2.25 14.00
N LEU A 203 -24.53 -3.10 14.96
CA LEU A 203 -23.56 -2.80 16.02
C LEU A 203 -22.25 -3.48 15.69
N LEU A 204 -21.14 -2.73 15.67
CA LEU A 204 -19.80 -3.28 15.42
C LEU A 204 -19.43 -4.43 16.34
N SER A 205 -19.86 -4.35 17.62
CA SER A 205 -19.63 -5.41 18.61
C SER A 205 -20.33 -6.74 18.29
N GLN A 206 -21.24 -6.75 17.34
CA GLN A 206 -21.98 -7.94 16.89
C GLN A 206 -21.47 -8.49 15.55
N LEU A 207 -20.42 -7.90 14.98
CA LEU A 207 -19.82 -8.36 13.75
C LEU A 207 -18.64 -9.29 14.01
N LYS A 208 -18.42 -10.21 13.08
CA LYS A 208 -17.22 -11.06 13.00
C LYS A 208 -16.71 -11.10 11.58
N LEU A 209 -15.42 -11.38 11.41
CA LEU A 209 -14.82 -11.67 10.10
C LEU A 209 -14.73 -13.16 9.86
N ASP A 210 -15.20 -13.60 8.71
CA ASP A 210 -14.92 -14.94 8.21
C ASP A 210 -13.41 -15.08 7.90
N PRO A 211 -12.73 -16.09 8.42
CA PRO A 211 -11.28 -16.26 8.19
C PRO A 211 -10.92 -16.63 6.74
N SER A 212 -11.87 -17.12 5.95
CA SER A 212 -11.60 -17.58 4.58
C SER A 212 -11.58 -16.47 3.54
N ASP A 213 -12.47 -15.48 3.65
CA ASP A 213 -12.64 -14.43 2.65
C ASP A 213 -12.84 -13.02 3.22
N PHE A 214 -12.74 -12.88 4.53
CA PHE A 214 -12.89 -11.62 5.27
C PHE A 214 -14.25 -10.94 5.08
N ARG A 215 -15.29 -11.70 4.76
CA ARG A 215 -16.68 -11.19 4.79
C ARG A 215 -17.12 -10.90 6.23
N LEU A 216 -18.02 -9.95 6.38
CA LEU A 216 -18.64 -9.68 7.66
C LEU A 216 -19.80 -10.64 7.91
N LEU A 217 -19.79 -11.24 9.09
CA LEU A 217 -20.84 -12.11 9.62
C LEU A 217 -21.49 -11.44 10.83
N ASP A 218 -22.76 -11.78 11.06
CA ASP A 218 -23.45 -11.43 12.30
C ASP A 218 -23.09 -12.42 13.44
N LEU A 219 -23.71 -12.29 14.61
CA LEU A 219 -23.50 -13.18 15.76
C LEU A 219 -23.95 -14.63 15.51
N ASN A 220 -24.84 -14.86 14.56
CA ASN A 220 -25.33 -16.19 14.21
C ASN A 220 -24.42 -16.85 13.14
N GLY A 221 -23.42 -16.14 12.65
CA GLY A 221 -22.54 -16.60 11.59
C GLY A 221 -23.11 -16.36 10.17
N GLU A 222 -24.19 -15.61 10.06
CA GLU A 222 -24.80 -15.29 8.76
C GLU A 222 -24.12 -14.07 8.12
N PRO A 223 -23.89 -14.10 6.81
CA PRO A 223 -23.27 -12.97 6.09
C PRO A 223 -24.12 -11.70 6.15
N ILE A 224 -23.48 -10.56 6.42
CA ILE A 224 -24.13 -9.26 6.29
C ILE A 224 -24.43 -8.99 4.83
N ALA A 225 -25.71 -9.11 4.44
CA ALA A 225 -26.16 -9.08 3.06
C ALA A 225 -26.74 -7.75 2.60
N ASP A 226 -27.27 -6.95 3.53
CA ASP A 226 -28.12 -5.80 3.19
C ASP A 226 -27.36 -4.49 3.01
N TYR A 227 -26.12 -4.44 3.46
CA TYR A 227 -25.33 -3.20 3.51
C TYR A 227 -24.01 -3.30 2.74
N PRO A 228 -23.61 -2.26 2.01
CA PRO A 228 -22.26 -2.20 1.44
C PRO A 228 -21.25 -1.96 2.55
N TYR A 229 -20.08 -2.60 2.43
CA TYR A 229 -18.98 -2.44 3.39
C TYR A 229 -17.61 -2.63 2.77
N LEU A 230 -16.61 -2.12 3.45
CA LEU A 230 -15.18 -2.36 3.22
C LEU A 230 -14.55 -2.88 4.50
N VAL A 231 -13.64 -3.83 4.35
CA VAL A 231 -12.78 -4.31 5.42
C VAL A 231 -11.34 -3.93 5.11
N LEU A 232 -10.75 -3.11 5.94
CA LEU A 232 -9.36 -2.72 5.87
C LEU A 232 -8.56 -3.44 6.95
N GLU A 233 -7.35 -3.88 6.61
CA GLU A 233 -6.39 -4.41 7.57
C GLU A 233 -5.20 -3.47 7.67
N VAL A 234 -4.83 -3.10 8.88
CA VAL A 234 -3.64 -2.32 9.20
C VAL A 234 -2.63 -3.21 9.89
N GLN A 235 -1.44 -3.29 9.32
CA GLN A 235 -0.33 -4.09 9.84
C GLN A 235 0.90 -3.21 10.05
N ALA A 236 1.64 -3.51 11.11
CA ALA A 236 2.98 -2.99 11.31
C ALA A 236 4.00 -4.13 11.20
N GLN A 237 5.12 -3.86 10.55
CA GLN A 237 6.23 -4.81 10.46
C GLN A 237 7.54 -4.10 10.81
N PRO A 238 8.46 -4.77 11.53
CA PRO A 238 9.71 -4.15 11.95
C PRO A 238 10.77 -4.07 10.84
N GLN A 239 10.58 -4.81 9.77
CA GLN A 239 11.54 -4.94 8.68
C GLN A 239 10.89 -4.70 7.33
N ARG A 240 11.67 -4.19 6.38
CA ARG A 240 11.25 -4.00 5.00
C ARG A 240 11.96 -5.01 4.08
N PRO A 241 11.34 -6.15 3.75
CA PRO A 241 12.01 -7.20 2.98
C PRO A 241 12.31 -6.85 1.52
N ASP A 242 11.63 -5.83 0.97
CA ASP A 242 11.79 -5.35 -0.42
C ASP A 242 12.69 -4.10 -0.55
N TRP A 243 13.47 -3.76 0.47
CA TRP A 243 14.32 -2.56 0.53
C TRP A 243 15.27 -2.44 -0.68
N PHE A 244 15.75 -3.55 -1.22
CA PHE A 244 16.65 -3.59 -2.38
C PHE A 244 15.97 -3.15 -3.70
N LYS A 245 14.64 -3.03 -3.71
CA LYS A 245 13.86 -2.54 -4.85
C LYS A 245 13.65 -1.02 -4.82
N ILE A 246 14.06 -0.33 -3.75
CA ILE A 246 13.95 1.13 -3.67
C ILE A 246 14.76 1.75 -4.81
N PRO A 247 14.14 2.52 -5.73
CA PRO A 247 14.78 2.92 -6.98
C PRO A 247 16.09 3.69 -6.80
N ASP A 248 16.10 4.66 -5.89
CA ASP A 248 17.29 5.49 -5.66
C ASP A 248 18.46 4.69 -5.07
N LEU A 249 18.17 3.74 -4.19
CA LEU A 249 19.18 2.85 -3.62
C LEU A 249 19.73 1.89 -4.66
N SER A 250 18.87 1.28 -5.45
CA SER A 250 19.25 0.38 -6.52
C SER A 250 20.13 1.08 -7.57
N LYS A 251 19.73 2.30 -7.97
CA LYS A 251 20.51 3.13 -8.92
C LYS A 251 21.88 3.51 -8.35
N ALA A 252 21.93 4.00 -7.10
CA ALA A 252 23.18 4.42 -6.48
C ALA A 252 24.14 3.24 -6.27
N TYR A 253 23.63 2.05 -5.93
CA TYR A 253 24.43 0.85 -5.79
C TYR A 253 24.92 0.32 -7.14
N GLY A 254 24.09 0.30 -8.16
CA GLY A 254 24.48 -0.07 -9.52
C GLY A 254 25.66 0.76 -10.04
N ARG A 255 25.71 2.07 -9.67
CA ARG A 255 26.88 2.92 -10.01
C ARG A 255 28.17 2.47 -9.28
N ILE A 256 28.07 2.01 -8.03
CA ILE A 256 29.22 1.45 -7.32
C ILE A 256 29.72 0.19 -8.04
N GLN A 257 28.82 -0.74 -8.40
CA GLN A 257 29.17 -1.97 -9.08
C GLN A 257 29.85 -1.71 -10.45
N GLU A 258 29.33 -0.74 -11.20
CA GLU A 258 29.89 -0.33 -12.50
C GLU A 258 31.32 0.20 -12.33
N LEU A 259 31.53 1.21 -11.48
CA LEU A 259 32.84 1.80 -11.25
C LEU A 259 33.86 0.82 -10.63
N TYR A 260 33.38 -0.07 -9.76
CA TYR A 260 34.23 -1.13 -9.20
C TYR A 260 34.72 -2.10 -10.28
N ARG A 261 33.83 -2.49 -11.19
CA ARG A 261 34.14 -3.39 -12.33
C ARG A 261 35.13 -2.75 -13.31
N GLU A 262 35.03 -1.43 -13.49
CA GLU A 262 35.95 -0.63 -14.30
C GLU A 262 37.32 -0.36 -13.62
N GLY A 263 37.46 -0.69 -12.33
CA GLY A 263 38.65 -0.39 -11.55
C GLY A 263 38.86 1.12 -11.33
N SER A 264 37.78 1.89 -11.32
CA SER A 264 37.82 3.35 -11.25
C SER A 264 38.12 3.84 -9.82
N ASP A 265 38.96 4.84 -9.71
CA ASP A 265 39.25 5.55 -8.44
C ASP A 265 38.00 6.27 -7.89
N ASP A 266 37.00 6.53 -8.73
CA ASP A 266 35.74 7.20 -8.34
C ASP A 266 34.80 6.28 -7.53
N THR A 267 35.11 5.00 -7.37
CA THR A 267 34.26 4.05 -6.63
C THR A 267 34.04 4.50 -5.19
N ASN A 268 35.05 5.07 -4.53
CA ASN A 268 34.92 5.61 -3.17
C ASN A 268 33.97 6.81 -3.11
N ALA A 269 33.97 7.67 -4.12
CA ALA A 269 33.04 8.80 -4.22
C ALA A 269 31.59 8.29 -4.40
N ALA A 270 31.40 7.29 -5.26
CA ALA A 270 30.08 6.64 -5.46
C ALA A 270 29.57 5.97 -4.16
N LEU A 271 30.47 5.36 -3.37
CA LEU A 271 30.11 4.80 -2.07
C LEU A 271 29.61 5.88 -1.09
N GLN A 272 30.23 7.06 -1.07
CA GLN A 272 29.74 8.17 -0.24
C GLN A 272 28.39 8.69 -0.72
N VAL A 273 28.16 8.73 -2.04
CA VAL A 273 26.84 9.07 -2.61
C VAL A 273 25.81 8.05 -2.17
N PHE A 274 26.06 6.76 -2.30
CA PHE A 274 25.16 5.71 -1.83
C PHE A 274 24.84 5.86 -0.34
N ARG A 275 25.86 6.05 0.49
CA ARG A 275 25.70 6.24 1.93
C ARG A 275 24.78 7.43 2.24
N ARG A 276 24.95 8.56 1.56
CA ARG A 276 24.05 9.71 1.70
C ARG A 276 22.64 9.35 1.27
N THR A 277 22.48 8.73 0.10
CA THR A 277 21.17 8.30 -0.43
C THR A 277 20.46 7.38 0.57
N ALA A 278 21.15 6.40 1.16
CA ALA A 278 20.56 5.50 2.15
C ALA A 278 20.10 6.26 3.41
N LEU A 279 20.96 7.14 3.96
CA LEU A 279 20.65 7.88 5.18
C LEU A 279 19.54 8.92 5.01
N THR A 280 19.32 9.42 3.80
CA THR A 280 18.24 10.37 3.48
C THR A 280 17.03 9.71 2.83
N CYS A 281 17.02 8.38 2.71
CA CYS A 281 15.93 7.65 2.09
C CYS A 281 14.66 7.76 2.92
N ASN A 282 13.59 8.28 2.31
CA ASN A 282 12.28 8.40 2.95
C ASN A 282 11.53 7.06 3.04
N ASP A 283 12.00 6.06 2.31
CA ASP A 283 11.41 4.71 2.28
C ASP A 283 11.97 3.77 3.35
N LEU A 284 12.93 4.21 4.16
CA LEU A 284 13.52 3.42 5.24
C LEU A 284 13.34 4.10 6.60
N ILE A 285 13.07 3.31 7.64
CA ILE A 285 13.26 3.77 9.02
C ILE A 285 14.74 4.07 9.27
N GLU A 286 15.04 4.93 10.24
CA GLU A 286 16.41 5.39 10.45
C GLU A 286 17.39 4.27 10.78
N ALA A 287 16.95 3.29 11.56
CA ALA A 287 17.75 2.12 11.90
C ALA A 287 18.18 1.34 10.66
N ASP A 288 17.24 1.05 9.76
CA ASP A 288 17.51 0.33 8.52
C ASP A 288 18.39 1.14 7.55
N ALA A 289 18.17 2.45 7.47
CA ALA A 289 18.99 3.33 6.65
C ALA A 289 20.47 3.31 7.08
N ARG A 290 20.73 3.35 8.40
CA ARG A 290 22.09 3.24 8.96
C ARG A 290 22.68 1.85 8.72
N LEU A 291 21.90 0.81 9.03
CA LEU A 291 22.31 -0.59 8.85
C LEU A 291 22.71 -0.87 7.40
N LEU A 292 21.93 -0.39 6.44
CA LEU A 292 22.22 -0.53 5.01
C LEU A 292 23.48 0.21 4.59
N ALA A 293 23.64 1.47 5.03
CA ALA A 293 24.82 2.27 4.72
C ALA A 293 26.10 1.61 5.23
N ASP A 294 26.05 1.02 6.43
CA ASP A 294 27.21 0.35 7.04
C ASP A 294 27.45 -1.03 6.39
N LYS A 295 26.40 -1.79 6.06
CA LYS A 295 26.51 -3.09 5.39
C LYS A 295 27.17 -2.96 4.01
N VAL A 296 26.71 -2.01 3.18
CA VAL A 296 27.31 -1.77 1.86
C VAL A 296 28.77 -1.32 1.99
N SER A 297 29.06 -0.42 2.95
CA SER A 297 30.42 0.05 3.18
C SER A 297 31.37 -1.06 3.62
N SER A 298 30.92 -1.95 4.51
CA SER A 298 31.70 -3.09 4.99
C SER A 298 31.90 -4.14 3.90
N THR A 299 30.87 -4.45 3.12
CA THR A 299 30.94 -5.37 1.98
C THR A 299 31.95 -4.86 0.94
N TYR A 300 31.89 -3.60 0.57
CA TYR A 300 32.85 -2.99 -0.36
C TYR A 300 34.29 -3.11 0.14
N ARG A 301 34.55 -2.78 1.43
CA ARG A 301 35.90 -2.88 2.00
C ARG A 301 36.42 -4.32 1.99
N MET A 302 35.58 -5.29 2.33
CA MET A 302 35.94 -6.70 2.36
C MET A 302 36.32 -7.21 0.97
N VAL A 303 35.50 -6.92 -0.04
CA VAL A 303 35.76 -7.35 -1.43
C VAL A 303 37.02 -6.65 -1.99
N SER A 304 37.17 -5.34 -1.73
CA SER A 304 38.35 -4.57 -2.16
C SER A 304 39.67 -5.06 -1.53
N ALA A 305 39.66 -5.43 -0.24
CA ALA A 305 40.83 -5.98 0.44
C ALA A 305 41.23 -7.34 -0.15
N THR A 306 40.24 -8.23 -0.38
CA THR A 306 40.47 -9.54 -0.97
C THR A 306 41.04 -9.44 -2.39
N SER A 307 40.52 -8.51 -3.18
CA SER A 307 41.01 -8.26 -4.55
C SER A 307 42.46 -7.73 -4.55
N SER A 308 42.83 -6.86 -3.61
CA SER A 308 44.20 -6.34 -3.48
C SER A 308 45.22 -7.43 -3.10
N GLU A 309 44.85 -8.33 -2.18
CA GLU A 309 45.70 -9.46 -1.78
C GLU A 309 45.89 -10.50 -2.92
N ARG A 310 44.84 -10.74 -3.72
CA ARG A 310 44.92 -11.65 -4.88
C ARG A 310 45.65 -11.06 -6.07
N GLY A 311 45.49 -9.74 -6.32
CA GLY A 311 46.20 -9.03 -7.39
C GLY A 311 47.73 -9.08 -7.20
N ALA A 312 48.21 -9.13 -5.95
CA ALA A 312 49.62 -9.34 -5.61
C ALA A 312 50.10 -10.79 -5.91
N ARG A 313 49.20 -11.75 -6.11
CA ARG A 313 49.55 -13.17 -6.27
C ARG A 313 49.30 -13.79 -7.65
N ARG A 314 48.41 -13.23 -8.51
CA ARG A 314 48.12 -13.75 -9.89
C ARG A 314 47.39 -12.75 -10.77
N ALA A 315 47.93 -12.55 -11.98
CA ALA A 315 47.34 -11.75 -13.07
C ALA A 315 46.16 -12.41 -13.84
N THR A 316 45.51 -13.46 -13.31
CA THR A 316 44.49 -14.26 -14.02
C THR A 316 43.27 -14.64 -13.18
N ALA A 317 42.99 -13.95 -12.06
CA ALA A 317 41.74 -14.20 -11.31
C ALA A 317 40.66 -13.17 -11.72
N VAL A 318 39.46 -13.68 -12.03
CA VAL A 318 38.25 -12.87 -12.14
C VAL A 318 38.17 -12.01 -10.89
N ALA A 319 38.07 -10.68 -11.06
CA ALA A 319 37.88 -9.77 -9.93
C ALA A 319 36.63 -10.21 -9.16
N ASP A 320 36.73 -10.33 -7.84
CA ASP A 320 35.56 -10.63 -7.01
C ASP A 320 34.51 -9.54 -7.27
N GLU A 321 33.38 -9.91 -7.83
CA GLU A 321 32.30 -8.95 -8.09
C GLU A 321 31.62 -8.54 -6.77
N LEU A 322 31.18 -7.30 -6.71
CA LEU A 322 30.31 -6.86 -5.61
C LEU A 322 28.96 -7.61 -5.73
N PRO A 323 28.46 -8.21 -4.64
CA PRO A 323 27.19 -8.95 -4.67
C PRO A 323 26.05 -8.02 -5.03
N ASP A 324 24.96 -8.57 -5.58
CA ASP A 324 23.76 -7.81 -5.81
C ASP A 324 23.14 -7.34 -4.48
N LEU A 325 22.45 -6.18 -4.48
CA LEU A 325 21.75 -5.69 -3.29
C LEU A 325 20.79 -6.74 -2.70
N LYS A 326 20.14 -7.50 -3.56
CA LYS A 326 19.22 -8.58 -3.16
C LYS A 326 19.92 -9.70 -2.37
N GLU A 327 21.19 -9.95 -2.65
CA GLU A 327 22.00 -11.00 -2.01
C GLU A 327 22.54 -10.53 -0.64
N MET A 328 22.56 -9.23 -0.42
CA MET A 328 22.92 -8.67 0.88
C MET A 328 21.75 -8.87 1.86
N ASN A 329 21.88 -9.81 2.78
CA ASN A 329 20.89 -9.94 3.84
C ASN A 329 21.05 -8.77 4.83
N LEU A 330 20.13 -7.79 4.78
CA LEU A 330 20.18 -6.60 5.62
C LEU A 330 19.96 -6.94 7.10
N TYR A 331 19.14 -7.93 7.36
CA TYR A 331 18.66 -8.29 8.71
C TYR A 331 19.30 -9.56 9.28
N SER A 332 20.48 -9.94 8.78
CA SER A 332 21.24 -11.11 9.28
C SER A 332 22.25 -10.73 10.35
#